data_59495635d74c4008a12e3d81f6176c5b
#
_entry.id   59495635d74c4008a12e3d81f6176c5b
#
_cell.length_a   1.000
_cell.length_b   1.000
_cell.length_c   1.000
_cell.angle_alpha   90.00
_cell.angle_beta   90.00
_cell.angle_gamma   90.00
#
_symmetry.space_group_name_H-M   'P 1'
#
loop_
_entity.id
_entity.type
_entity.pdbx_description
1 polymer ?
#
loop_
_entity_poly.entity_id
_entity_poly.type
_entity_poly.pdbx_seq_one_letter_code
_entity_poly.pdbx_strand_id
1 'polypeptide(L)'
;MIVTIPEITKPAMSQTEAIVTLLCVDKTDENFEVAASVLTPADGKKPNYVFYYANGQTLGEAMDNVSLSIGKEMGFSQCEVMAFGDNLSEQGVISALDFMVRLKKISNNAVLINFGGTTKDFSKAIYKLFIEKQLKIEQIINSDKKYILSNDTSIDNFYRGYFSPISVAVLPKLTVKTEETDNAIQVASSGENSEQASDTKGSEMQQKEELYLLNDGTMGVFKKGKKQFELDFATVQKINLFVNKDYQGLLNILDVTDNVYNHATVVMNITKTRPKIKVDFKNGKPSYTLDLNLEMYIEEIVQKEQSSTFMRRNKEFYTSTLLEKIKQKVNDQLNDAAQFCKTNNVDLINVYQNFNCFKNKQFKEYLNKVGKQNYLQDVDFNFNVTIESAY
;
A
#
# COMPACT_ATOMS: atom_id res chain seq x y z
N MET A 1 -47.81 -41.51 -8.12
CA MET A 1 -47.60 -40.58 -7.00
C MET A 1 -46.40 -39.71 -7.39
N ILE A 2 -46.62 -38.49 -7.90
CA ILE A 2 -45.58 -37.57 -8.32
C ILE A 2 -45.23 -36.74 -7.10
N VAL A 3 -44.05 -36.94 -6.55
CA VAL A 3 -43.52 -36.11 -5.45
C VAL A 3 -42.95 -34.85 -6.09
N THR A 4 -43.69 -33.75 -6.03
CA THR A 4 -43.17 -32.43 -6.33
C THR A 4 -42.20 -32.01 -5.24
N ILE A 5 -40.93 -31.92 -5.58
CA ILE A 5 -39.88 -31.31 -4.74
C ILE A 5 -40.20 -29.80 -4.74
N PRO A 6 -40.43 -29.15 -3.58
CA PRO A 6 -40.61 -27.72 -3.54
C PRO A 6 -39.31 -27.04 -4.08
N GLU A 7 -39.46 -26.17 -5.08
CA GLU A 7 -38.38 -25.27 -5.47
C GLU A 7 -37.87 -24.54 -4.23
N ILE A 8 -36.61 -24.76 -3.90
CA ILE A 8 -35.90 -23.94 -2.92
C ILE A 8 -35.81 -22.54 -3.55
N THR A 9 -36.81 -21.72 -3.25
CA THR A 9 -36.74 -20.30 -3.54
C THR A 9 -35.46 -19.77 -2.89
N LYS A 10 -34.52 -19.28 -3.70
CA LYS A 10 -33.37 -18.52 -3.19
C LYS A 10 -33.93 -17.49 -2.21
N PRO A 11 -33.41 -17.41 -0.98
CA PRO A 11 -33.92 -16.41 -0.04
C PRO A 11 -33.75 -15.06 -0.75
N ALA A 12 -34.87 -14.34 -0.93
CA ALA A 12 -34.85 -12.94 -1.28
C ALA A 12 -33.87 -12.27 -0.31
N MET A 13 -32.92 -11.44 -0.81
CA MET A 13 -32.02 -10.67 0.05
C MET A 13 -32.86 -10.08 1.17
N SER A 14 -32.66 -10.53 2.39
CA SER A 14 -33.48 -10.14 3.49
C SER A 14 -33.38 -8.63 3.65
N GLN A 15 -34.49 -7.95 3.59
CA GLN A 15 -34.56 -6.48 3.84
C GLN A 15 -34.11 -6.12 5.26
N THR A 16 -33.67 -7.11 6.04
CA THR A 16 -33.27 -7.01 7.45
C THR A 16 -31.79 -6.73 7.65
N GLU A 17 -30.93 -6.97 6.66
CA GLU A 17 -29.49 -6.75 6.79
C GLU A 17 -29.05 -5.43 6.15
N ALA A 18 -28.15 -4.72 6.83
CA ALA A 18 -27.45 -3.55 6.31
C ALA A 18 -26.19 -4.00 5.56
N ILE A 19 -26.06 -3.66 4.28
CA ILE A 19 -24.94 -4.06 3.44
C ILE A 19 -23.71 -3.24 3.82
N VAL A 20 -22.73 -3.87 4.44
CA VAL A 20 -21.43 -3.25 4.78
C VAL A 20 -20.48 -3.38 3.59
N THR A 21 -19.90 -2.28 3.14
CA THR A 21 -18.93 -2.24 2.03
C THR A 21 -17.50 -1.99 2.49
N LEU A 22 -17.33 -1.32 3.63
CA LEU A 22 -16.04 -1.06 4.26
C LEU A 22 -16.19 -1.18 5.77
N LEU A 23 -15.18 -1.78 6.40
CA LEU A 23 -15.10 -1.92 7.85
C LEU A 23 -13.73 -1.38 8.33
N CYS A 24 -13.76 -0.45 9.27
CA CYS A 24 -12.59 0.03 10.00
C CYS A 24 -12.65 -0.52 11.44
N VAL A 25 -11.51 -1.03 11.91
CA VAL A 25 -11.35 -1.54 13.28
C VAL A 25 -10.06 -1.00 13.86
N ASP A 26 -10.12 -0.39 15.02
CA ASP A 26 -8.95 -0.07 15.83
C ASP A 26 -9.21 -0.47 17.28
N LYS A 27 -8.19 -0.31 18.10
CA LYS A 27 -8.26 -0.62 19.53
C LYS A 27 -7.54 0.44 20.32
N THR A 28 -8.28 1.20 21.12
CA THR A 28 -7.70 2.00 22.20
C THR A 28 -7.29 1.07 23.35
N ASP A 29 -6.69 1.62 24.41
CA ASP A 29 -6.21 0.82 25.54
C ASP A 29 -7.31 -0.07 26.14
N GLU A 30 -8.56 0.42 26.21
CA GLU A 30 -9.66 -0.25 26.88
C GLU A 30 -10.75 -0.78 25.93
N ASN A 31 -10.90 -0.19 24.74
CA ASN A 31 -12.05 -0.44 23.86
C ASN A 31 -11.64 -0.70 22.40
N PHE A 32 -12.42 -1.55 21.75
CA PHE A 32 -12.43 -1.61 20.29
C PHE A 32 -13.28 -0.48 19.73
N GLU A 33 -12.80 0.13 18.68
CA GLU A 33 -13.49 1.12 17.88
C GLU A 33 -13.81 0.53 16.51
N VAL A 34 -15.08 0.62 16.11
CA VAL A 34 -15.56 0.11 14.82
C VAL A 34 -16.27 1.21 14.06
N ALA A 35 -15.91 1.38 12.80
CA ALA A 35 -16.69 2.19 11.87
C ALA A 35 -17.04 1.34 10.63
N ALA A 36 -18.31 1.39 10.21
CA ALA A 36 -18.81 0.67 9.07
C ALA A 36 -19.44 1.61 8.04
N SER A 37 -19.07 1.45 6.76
CA SER A 37 -19.76 2.08 5.64
C SER A 37 -20.90 1.18 5.19
N VAL A 38 -22.11 1.67 5.27
CA VAL A 38 -23.33 0.96 4.90
C VAL A 38 -23.91 1.53 3.62
N LEU A 39 -24.19 0.65 2.67
CA LEU A 39 -24.88 0.99 1.42
C LEU A 39 -26.35 1.17 1.71
N THR A 40 -26.88 2.34 1.42
CA THR A 40 -28.33 2.62 1.49
C THR A 40 -28.92 2.71 0.09
N PRO A 41 -30.12 2.14 -0.13
CA PRO A 41 -30.83 2.31 -1.40
C PRO A 41 -31.03 3.80 -1.70
N ALA A 42 -30.69 4.22 -2.89
CA ALA A 42 -30.99 5.57 -3.35
C ALA A 42 -32.33 5.59 -4.08
N ASP A 43 -33.17 6.59 -3.82
CA ASP A 43 -34.42 6.83 -4.53
C ASP A 43 -34.11 7.25 -5.99
N GLY A 44 -33.86 6.26 -6.85
CA GLY A 44 -33.63 6.43 -8.29
C GLY A 44 -32.33 7.14 -8.69
N LYS A 45 -31.39 7.36 -7.76
CA LYS A 45 -30.08 8.00 -7.95
C LYS A 45 -28.96 7.10 -7.46
N LYS A 46 -27.71 7.54 -7.65
CA LYS A 46 -26.49 6.80 -7.25
C LYS A 46 -26.58 6.25 -5.83
N PRO A 47 -25.99 5.08 -5.55
CA PRO A 47 -25.98 4.51 -4.20
C PRO A 47 -25.40 5.50 -3.20
N ASN A 48 -26.03 5.61 -2.05
CA ASN A 48 -25.55 6.45 -0.97
C ASN A 48 -24.87 5.61 0.10
N TYR A 49 -23.79 6.12 0.69
CA TYR A 49 -23.03 5.47 1.75
C TYR A 49 -23.24 6.26 3.04
N VAL A 50 -23.54 5.56 4.13
CA VAL A 50 -23.66 6.14 5.46
C VAL A 50 -22.64 5.46 6.36
N PHE A 51 -21.91 6.26 7.15
CA PHE A 51 -20.92 5.76 8.08
C PHE A 51 -21.51 5.74 9.48
N TYR A 52 -21.38 4.58 10.15
CA TYR A 52 -21.74 4.38 11.54
C TYR A 52 -20.49 4.06 12.33
N TYR A 53 -20.39 4.63 13.51
CA TYR A 53 -19.27 4.45 14.42
C TYR A 53 -19.79 4.06 15.80
N ALA A 54 -19.14 3.09 16.44
CA ALA A 54 -19.36 2.73 17.82
C ALA A 54 -18.07 2.15 18.43
N ASN A 55 -18.08 2.05 19.75
CA ASN A 55 -17.03 1.39 20.53
C ASN A 55 -17.65 0.32 21.45
N GLY A 56 -16.80 -0.55 21.98
CA GLY A 56 -17.17 -1.60 22.94
C GLY A 56 -15.91 -2.21 23.55
N GLN A 57 -16.05 -2.85 24.71
CA GLN A 57 -14.93 -3.53 25.38
C GLN A 57 -14.41 -4.72 24.57
N THR A 58 -15.27 -5.33 23.77
CA THR A 58 -14.92 -6.38 22.83
C THR A 58 -15.27 -5.98 21.40
N LEU A 59 -14.62 -6.60 20.42
CA LEU A 59 -14.94 -6.37 19.00
C LEU A 59 -16.40 -6.74 18.70
N GLY A 60 -16.93 -7.82 19.30
CA GLY A 60 -18.33 -8.23 19.16
C GLY A 60 -19.28 -7.16 19.66
N GLU A 61 -19.05 -6.63 20.88
CA GLU A 61 -19.86 -5.57 21.47
C GLU A 61 -19.81 -4.28 20.63
N ALA A 62 -18.62 -3.86 20.19
CA ALA A 62 -18.49 -2.69 19.32
C ALA A 62 -19.31 -2.83 18.03
N MET A 63 -19.30 -4.03 17.42
CA MET A 63 -20.09 -4.33 16.23
C MET A 63 -21.60 -4.38 16.50
N ASP A 64 -22.01 -4.95 17.63
CA ASP A 64 -23.42 -4.97 18.03
C ASP A 64 -23.92 -3.53 18.28
N ASN A 65 -23.11 -2.66 18.87
CA ASN A 65 -23.41 -1.24 19.05
C ASN A 65 -23.55 -0.50 17.71
N VAL A 66 -22.73 -0.84 16.70
CA VAL A 66 -22.92 -0.33 15.33
C VAL A 66 -24.25 -0.83 14.77
N SER A 67 -24.57 -2.13 14.91
CA SER A 67 -25.83 -2.71 14.43
C SER A 67 -27.05 -2.06 15.08
N LEU A 68 -26.98 -1.77 16.38
CA LEU A 68 -28.02 -1.03 17.12
C LEU A 68 -28.20 0.39 16.55
N SER A 69 -27.10 1.08 16.23
CA SER A 69 -27.15 2.42 15.64
C SER A 69 -27.74 2.44 14.23
N ILE A 70 -27.55 1.37 13.47
CA ILE A 70 -28.13 1.16 12.14
C ILE A 70 -29.62 0.75 12.25
N GLY A 71 -30.01 0.08 13.33
CA GLY A 71 -31.33 -0.54 13.50
C GLY A 71 -31.50 -1.83 12.68
N LYS A 72 -30.42 -2.45 12.21
CA LYS A 72 -30.38 -3.69 11.41
C LYS A 72 -29.10 -4.46 11.68
N GLU A 73 -29.12 -5.76 11.44
CA GLU A 73 -27.90 -6.58 11.44
C GLU A 73 -26.98 -6.19 10.29
N MET A 74 -25.67 -6.24 10.52
CA MET A 74 -24.66 -5.97 9.49
C MET A 74 -24.39 -7.22 8.66
N GLY A 75 -24.60 -7.12 7.34
CA GLY A 75 -24.23 -8.12 6.34
C GLY A 75 -22.91 -7.77 5.65
N PHE A 76 -21.94 -8.70 5.73
CA PHE A 76 -20.55 -8.45 5.25
C PHE A 76 -20.23 -9.10 3.92
N SER A 77 -21.20 -9.72 3.25
CA SER A 77 -21.00 -10.41 1.97
C SER A 77 -20.47 -9.49 0.84
N GLN A 78 -20.67 -8.19 0.98
CA GLN A 78 -20.25 -7.14 0.05
C GLN A 78 -19.10 -6.27 0.61
N CYS A 79 -18.48 -6.70 1.71
CA CYS A 79 -17.37 -5.96 2.30
C CYS A 79 -16.13 -6.09 1.40
N GLU A 80 -15.80 -5.01 0.71
CA GLU A 80 -14.70 -4.94 -0.25
C GLU A 80 -13.37 -4.57 0.44
N VAL A 81 -13.43 -3.81 1.55
CA VAL A 81 -12.25 -3.29 2.25
C VAL A 81 -12.38 -3.47 3.75
N MET A 82 -11.31 -3.95 4.37
CA MET A 82 -11.14 -3.98 5.82
C MET A 82 -9.88 -3.19 6.20
N ALA A 83 -10.05 -2.21 7.09
CA ALA A 83 -8.99 -1.32 7.54
C ALA A 83 -8.69 -1.55 9.02
N PHE A 84 -7.39 -1.70 9.36
CA PHE A 84 -6.91 -1.79 10.73
C PHE A 84 -6.18 -0.51 11.13
N GLY A 85 -6.57 0.08 12.27
CA GLY A 85 -5.88 1.20 12.86
C GLY A 85 -4.48 0.84 13.37
N ASP A 86 -3.66 1.85 13.58
CA ASP A 86 -2.28 1.68 14.03
C ASP A 86 -2.18 0.96 15.38
N ASN A 87 -3.05 1.31 16.35
CA ASN A 87 -3.02 0.71 17.68
C ASN A 87 -3.31 -0.80 17.66
N LEU A 88 -4.36 -1.21 16.95
CA LEU A 88 -4.69 -2.63 16.80
C LEU A 88 -3.60 -3.36 16.00
N SER A 89 -3.03 -2.72 14.99
CA SER A 89 -1.96 -3.28 14.17
C SER A 89 -0.71 -3.58 15.00
N GLU A 90 -0.34 -2.72 15.93
CA GLU A 90 0.79 -2.90 16.86
C GLU A 90 0.51 -3.97 17.92
N GLN A 91 -0.73 -4.06 18.40
CA GLN A 91 -1.13 -5.10 19.35
C GLN A 91 -1.26 -6.48 18.69
N GLY A 92 -1.72 -6.53 17.42
CA GLY A 92 -1.87 -7.73 16.61
C GLY A 92 -3.27 -7.91 16.05
N VAL A 93 -3.34 -8.01 14.71
CA VAL A 93 -4.60 -8.02 13.95
C VAL A 93 -5.26 -9.41 13.81
N ILE A 94 -4.53 -10.48 14.11
CA ILE A 94 -4.96 -11.85 13.77
C ILE A 94 -6.28 -12.22 14.42
N SER A 95 -6.46 -11.92 15.71
CA SER A 95 -7.70 -12.27 16.42
C SER A 95 -8.91 -11.52 15.85
N ALA A 96 -8.75 -10.25 15.52
CA ALA A 96 -9.80 -9.45 14.88
C ALA A 96 -10.11 -9.96 13.47
N LEU A 97 -9.06 -10.22 12.67
CA LEU A 97 -9.20 -10.72 11.32
C LEU A 97 -9.90 -12.10 11.31
N ASP A 98 -9.49 -13.02 12.18
CA ASP A 98 -10.06 -14.34 12.31
C ASP A 98 -11.54 -14.28 12.75
N PHE A 99 -11.87 -13.40 13.69
CA PHE A 99 -13.27 -13.13 14.09
C PHE A 99 -14.09 -12.68 12.88
N MET A 100 -13.58 -11.75 12.08
CA MET A 100 -14.31 -11.20 10.94
C MET A 100 -14.50 -12.23 9.82
N VAL A 101 -13.47 -12.99 9.50
CA VAL A 101 -13.54 -14.00 8.44
C VAL A 101 -14.43 -15.17 8.84
N ARG A 102 -14.27 -15.72 10.05
CA ARG A 102 -15.02 -16.93 10.47
C ARG A 102 -16.45 -16.64 10.92
N LEU A 103 -16.65 -15.62 11.72
CA LEU A 103 -17.97 -15.34 12.31
C LEU A 103 -18.80 -14.38 11.47
N LYS A 104 -18.19 -13.39 10.87
CA LYS A 104 -18.89 -12.38 10.06
C LYS A 104 -18.84 -12.65 8.56
N LYS A 105 -18.10 -13.67 8.13
CA LYS A 105 -18.04 -14.17 6.74
C LYS A 105 -17.58 -13.11 5.72
N ILE A 106 -16.67 -12.24 6.12
CA ILE A 106 -16.01 -11.34 5.17
C ILE A 106 -15.25 -12.19 4.13
N SER A 107 -15.31 -11.77 2.87
CA SER A 107 -14.61 -12.44 1.78
C SER A 107 -13.08 -12.38 1.97
N ASN A 108 -12.40 -13.51 1.74
CA ASN A 108 -10.93 -13.56 1.73
C ASN A 108 -10.31 -12.69 0.64
N ASN A 109 -11.10 -12.25 -0.35
CA ASN A 109 -10.65 -11.33 -1.40
C ASN A 109 -10.79 -9.86 -1.00
N ALA A 110 -11.38 -9.56 0.17
CA ALA A 110 -11.45 -8.19 0.65
C ALA A 110 -10.04 -7.61 0.82
N VAL A 111 -9.88 -6.37 0.41
CA VAL A 111 -8.61 -5.63 0.52
C VAL A 111 -8.35 -5.29 1.98
N LEU A 112 -7.12 -5.57 2.44
CA LEU A 112 -6.64 -5.14 3.75
C LEU A 112 -5.79 -3.88 3.63
N ILE A 113 -6.01 -2.94 4.53
CA ILE A 113 -5.18 -1.74 4.67
C ILE A 113 -4.87 -1.47 6.15
N ASN A 114 -3.78 -0.77 6.39
CA ASN A 114 -3.49 -0.14 7.68
C ASN A 114 -3.85 1.35 7.60
N PHE A 115 -4.37 1.94 8.66
CA PHE A 115 -4.62 3.38 8.69
C PHE A 115 -4.02 4.05 9.92
N GLY A 116 -3.55 5.30 9.71
CA GLY A 116 -3.10 6.19 10.76
C GLY A 116 -4.15 7.26 11.08
N GLY A 117 -4.21 7.65 12.34
CA GLY A 117 -5.23 8.56 12.87
C GLY A 117 -6.34 7.83 13.62
N THR A 118 -7.38 8.55 14.04
CA THR A 118 -8.51 7.94 14.76
C THR A 118 -9.47 7.23 13.79
N THR A 119 -10.14 6.18 14.24
CA THR A 119 -11.17 5.46 13.46
C THR A 119 -12.26 6.42 12.97
N LYS A 120 -12.63 7.40 13.81
CA LYS A 120 -13.66 8.40 13.49
C LYS A 120 -13.21 9.35 12.38
N ASP A 121 -11.98 9.86 12.44
CA ASP A 121 -11.48 10.80 11.44
C ASP A 121 -11.17 10.09 10.12
N PHE A 122 -10.64 8.87 10.17
CA PHE A 122 -10.45 8.04 9.01
C PHE A 122 -11.77 7.77 8.29
N SER A 123 -12.84 7.41 9.02
CA SER A 123 -14.16 7.17 8.43
C SER A 123 -14.77 8.44 7.81
N LYS A 124 -14.57 9.62 8.43
CA LYS A 124 -15.00 10.90 7.86
C LYS A 124 -14.25 11.25 6.56
N ALA A 125 -12.91 11.07 6.56
CA ALA A 125 -12.09 11.33 5.38
C ALA A 125 -12.48 10.40 4.20
N ILE A 126 -12.76 9.13 4.47
CA ILE A 126 -13.28 8.19 3.46
C ILE A 126 -14.66 8.60 2.96
N TYR A 127 -15.57 8.97 3.86
CA TYR A 127 -16.91 9.42 3.48
C TYR A 127 -16.84 10.57 2.48
N LYS A 128 -15.97 11.54 2.73
CA LYS A 128 -15.71 12.66 1.83
C LYS A 128 -15.23 12.19 0.46
N LEU A 129 -14.31 11.24 0.40
CA LEU A 129 -13.82 10.66 -0.86
C LEU A 129 -14.93 9.96 -1.65
N PHE A 130 -15.79 9.18 -0.98
CA PHE A 130 -16.87 8.47 -1.64
C PHE A 130 -17.96 9.41 -2.18
N ILE A 131 -18.37 10.41 -1.40
CA ILE A 131 -19.45 11.31 -1.75
C ILE A 131 -19.00 12.41 -2.72
N GLU A 132 -17.88 13.07 -2.41
CA GLU A 132 -17.45 14.24 -3.19
C GLU A 132 -16.67 13.85 -4.43
N LYS A 133 -15.74 12.90 -4.32
CA LYS A 133 -14.85 12.50 -5.42
C LYS A 133 -15.31 11.24 -6.15
N GLN A 134 -16.30 10.54 -5.63
CA GLN A 134 -16.79 9.25 -6.16
C GLN A 134 -15.65 8.22 -6.35
N LEU A 135 -14.61 8.32 -5.54
CA LEU A 135 -13.45 7.43 -5.56
C LEU A 135 -13.63 6.35 -4.51
N LYS A 136 -13.45 5.10 -4.90
CA LYS A 136 -13.35 3.97 -3.99
C LYS A 136 -11.90 3.86 -3.46
N ILE A 137 -11.75 3.38 -2.22
CA ILE A 137 -10.41 3.14 -1.62
C ILE A 137 -9.57 2.22 -2.49
N GLU A 138 -10.17 1.19 -3.07
CA GLU A 138 -9.49 0.29 -4.00
C GLU A 138 -8.87 1.04 -5.19
N GLN A 139 -9.52 2.09 -5.67
CA GLN A 139 -8.98 2.91 -6.76
C GLN A 139 -7.76 3.70 -6.30
N ILE A 140 -7.78 4.22 -5.06
CA ILE A 140 -6.64 4.93 -4.48
C ILE A 140 -5.44 3.99 -4.31
N ILE A 141 -5.68 2.78 -3.78
CA ILE A 141 -4.64 1.78 -3.60
C ILE A 141 -4.15 1.25 -4.95
N ASN A 142 -5.05 1.00 -5.89
CA ASN A 142 -4.76 0.41 -7.19
C ASN A 142 -4.21 1.39 -8.21
N SER A 143 -4.46 2.71 -8.07
CA SER A 143 -3.85 3.73 -8.94
C SER A 143 -2.32 3.66 -8.88
N ASP A 144 -1.79 3.22 -7.75
CA ASP A 144 -0.36 3.15 -7.45
C ASP A 144 0.19 1.72 -7.41
N LYS A 145 -0.42 0.76 -8.13
CA LYS A 145 0.05 -0.65 -8.18
C LYS A 145 1.54 -0.79 -8.47
N LYS A 146 2.11 0.14 -9.21
CA LYS A 146 3.55 0.19 -9.50
C LYS A 146 4.41 0.54 -8.28
N TYR A 147 3.81 1.10 -7.22
CA TYR A 147 4.51 1.53 -6.02
C TYR A 147 4.30 0.60 -4.81
N ILE A 148 3.41 -0.39 -4.91
CA ILE A 148 3.09 -1.32 -3.83
C ILE A 148 3.97 -2.57 -3.97
N LEU A 149 4.50 -3.09 -2.85
CA LEU A 149 5.33 -4.31 -2.82
C LEU A 149 4.58 -5.58 -3.24
N SER A 150 3.27 -5.59 -3.09
CA SER A 150 2.40 -6.69 -3.49
C SER A 150 1.23 -6.15 -4.30
N ASN A 151 0.99 -6.72 -5.46
CA ASN A 151 -0.20 -6.42 -6.26
C ASN A 151 -1.48 -6.98 -5.64
N ASP A 152 -1.35 -7.81 -4.60
CA ASP A 152 -2.44 -8.46 -3.88
C ASP A 152 -2.36 -8.09 -2.40
N THR A 153 -3.26 -7.21 -1.99
CA THR A 153 -3.43 -6.76 -0.60
C THR A 153 -4.64 -7.43 0.07
N SER A 154 -5.08 -8.58 -0.46
CA SER A 154 -6.23 -9.32 0.07
C SER A 154 -5.96 -9.96 1.42
N ILE A 155 -7.04 -10.30 2.12
CA ILE A 155 -7.01 -11.11 3.35
C ILE A 155 -6.27 -12.44 3.10
N ASP A 156 -6.52 -13.10 1.95
CA ASP A 156 -5.86 -14.36 1.60
C ASP A 156 -4.34 -14.19 1.52
N ASN A 157 -3.88 -13.13 0.85
CA ASN A 157 -2.44 -12.87 0.75
C ASN A 157 -1.80 -12.53 2.10
N PHE A 158 -2.51 -11.78 2.96
CA PHE A 158 -2.06 -11.52 4.32
C PHE A 158 -1.91 -12.82 5.13
N TYR A 159 -2.87 -13.73 5.05
CA TYR A 159 -2.78 -15.04 5.69
C TYR A 159 -1.64 -15.89 5.12
N ARG A 160 -1.39 -15.87 3.81
CA ARG A 160 -0.24 -16.54 3.20
C ARG A 160 1.07 -16.03 3.79
N GLY A 161 1.21 -14.72 3.94
CA GLY A 161 2.34 -14.10 4.63
C GLY A 161 2.45 -14.55 6.09
N TYR A 162 1.35 -14.47 6.83
CA TYR A 162 1.28 -14.83 8.25
C TYR A 162 1.63 -16.31 8.50
N PHE A 163 1.05 -17.24 7.72
CA PHE A 163 1.32 -18.67 7.86
C PHE A 163 2.61 -19.12 7.18
N SER A 164 3.29 -18.25 6.45
CA SER A 164 4.57 -18.56 5.87
C SER A 164 5.62 -18.88 6.97
N PRO A 165 6.66 -19.66 6.68
CA PRO A 165 7.70 -19.98 7.64
C PRO A 165 8.42 -18.76 8.24
N ILE A 166 8.40 -17.64 7.54
CA ILE A 166 9.00 -16.36 7.96
C ILE A 166 7.99 -15.45 8.67
N SER A 167 6.68 -15.74 8.52
CA SER A 167 5.56 -15.01 9.14
C SER A 167 5.58 -13.49 8.89
N VAL A 168 5.89 -13.07 7.67
CA VAL A 168 5.93 -11.65 7.25
C VAL A 168 4.83 -11.37 6.24
N ALA A 169 4.08 -10.28 6.47
CA ALA A 169 3.10 -9.72 5.55
C ALA A 169 3.28 -8.20 5.48
N VAL A 170 2.80 -7.57 4.42
CA VAL A 170 2.90 -6.13 4.19
C VAL A 170 1.54 -5.59 3.79
N LEU A 171 1.13 -4.47 4.37
CA LEU A 171 -0.12 -3.79 4.04
C LEU A 171 0.13 -2.33 3.65
N PRO A 172 -0.58 -1.80 2.65
CA PRO A 172 -0.54 -0.37 2.34
C PRO A 172 -1.09 0.44 3.51
N LYS A 173 -0.50 1.61 3.75
CA LYS A 173 -0.95 2.54 4.78
C LYS A 173 -1.60 3.77 4.16
N LEU A 174 -2.76 4.16 4.71
CA LEU A 174 -3.40 5.43 4.46
C LEU A 174 -3.41 6.26 5.75
N THR A 175 -3.00 7.51 5.68
CA THR A 175 -2.94 8.39 6.86
C THR A 175 -3.93 9.54 6.72
N VAL A 176 -4.66 9.82 7.80
CA VAL A 176 -5.51 11.01 7.88
C VAL A 176 -4.63 12.23 8.16
N LYS A 177 -4.78 13.27 7.38
CA LYS A 177 -4.18 14.58 7.57
C LYS A 177 -5.26 15.64 7.71
N THR A 178 -4.95 16.67 8.47
CA THR A 178 -5.77 17.88 8.59
C THR A 178 -5.08 18.97 7.79
N GLU A 179 -5.80 19.57 6.84
CA GLU A 179 -5.35 20.83 6.25
C GLU A 179 -5.67 21.96 7.24
N GLU A 180 -4.64 22.56 7.81
CA GLU A 180 -4.77 23.89 8.33
C GLU A 180 -4.87 24.81 7.11
N THR A 181 -6.04 25.39 6.88
CA THR A 181 -6.26 26.36 5.81
C THR A 181 -5.53 27.65 6.16
N ASP A 182 -4.21 27.64 6.03
CA ASP A 182 -3.43 28.85 5.86
C ASP A 182 -3.40 29.16 4.36
N ASN A 183 -4.13 30.20 4.00
CA ASN A 183 -4.19 30.85 2.69
C ASN A 183 -4.82 30.04 1.55
N ALA A 184 -6.14 30.24 1.41
CA ALA A 184 -6.83 30.06 0.15
C ALA A 184 -6.01 30.71 -0.98
N ILE A 185 -5.42 29.91 -1.87
CA ILE A 185 -5.06 30.36 -3.20
C ILE A 185 -6.40 30.63 -3.90
N GLN A 186 -6.84 31.90 -3.84
CA GLN A 186 -7.93 32.37 -4.68
C GLN A 186 -7.48 32.21 -6.13
N VAL A 187 -7.92 31.14 -6.79
CA VAL A 187 -7.94 31.10 -8.24
C VAL A 187 -8.94 32.18 -8.65
N ALA A 188 -8.41 33.33 -9.06
CA ALA A 188 -9.18 34.42 -9.61
C ALA A 188 -9.90 33.92 -10.88
N SER A 189 -11.16 33.53 -10.75
CA SER A 189 -12.08 33.47 -11.88
C SER A 189 -12.43 34.92 -12.24
N SER A 190 -11.86 35.40 -13.33
CA SER A 190 -12.24 36.65 -13.97
C SER A 190 -13.70 36.55 -14.41
N GLY A 191 -14.56 37.35 -13.84
CA GLY A 191 -15.96 37.48 -14.22
C GLY A 191 -16.60 38.64 -13.49
N GLU A 192 -16.90 39.67 -14.20
CA GLU A 192 -17.32 41.02 -13.87
C GLU A 192 -18.54 41.17 -12.95
N ASN A 193 -18.48 42.29 -12.17
CA ASN A 193 -19.55 43.20 -11.70
C ASN A 193 -20.64 42.70 -10.76
N SER A 194 -20.62 43.20 -9.50
CA SER A 194 -21.52 44.31 -9.10
C SER A 194 -21.37 44.61 -7.60
N GLU A 195 -21.31 45.93 -7.33
CA GLU A 195 -21.35 46.56 -6.02
C GLU A 195 -22.62 46.18 -5.23
N GLN A 196 -22.45 45.86 -3.94
CA GLN A 196 -23.24 46.49 -2.87
C GLN A 196 -22.68 46.13 -1.49
N ALA A 197 -22.28 47.18 -0.79
CA ALA A 197 -21.92 47.11 0.61
C ALA A 197 -23.16 46.86 1.47
N SER A 198 -23.04 46.00 2.48
CA SER A 198 -23.82 46.14 3.72
C SER A 198 -23.05 45.47 4.84
N ASP A 199 -22.75 46.30 5.85
CA ASP A 199 -22.28 45.96 7.20
C ASP A 199 -23.08 44.80 7.79
N THR A 200 -22.40 43.73 8.22
CA THR A 200 -22.91 42.88 9.29
C THR A 200 -21.74 42.28 10.09
N LYS A 201 -21.85 42.54 11.40
CA LYS A 201 -21.02 42.18 12.53
C LYS A 201 -20.46 40.77 12.48
N GLY A 202 -19.21 40.65 12.96
CA GLY A 202 -18.48 39.48 13.42
C GLY A 202 -19.27 38.19 13.63
N SER A 203 -19.10 37.28 12.69
CA SER A 203 -19.24 35.87 12.95
C SER A 203 -17.81 35.31 12.99
N GLU A 204 -17.45 34.76 14.14
CA GLU A 204 -16.26 33.96 14.31
C GLU A 204 -16.25 32.92 13.17
N MET A 205 -15.33 33.08 12.22
CA MET A 205 -15.03 32.05 11.25
C MET A 205 -14.48 30.86 12.04
N GLN A 206 -15.34 29.92 12.36
CA GLN A 206 -14.88 28.58 12.73
C GLN A 206 -14.07 28.06 11.54
N GLN A 207 -12.77 28.01 11.67
CA GLN A 207 -11.87 27.31 10.75
C GLN A 207 -12.36 25.88 10.63
N LYS A 208 -12.91 25.55 9.48
CA LYS A 208 -13.39 24.20 9.19
C LYS A 208 -12.15 23.39 8.83
N GLU A 209 -11.58 22.69 9.81
CA GLU A 209 -10.51 21.73 9.58
C GLU A 209 -10.96 20.72 8.52
N GLU A 210 -10.25 20.67 7.42
CA GLU A 210 -10.57 19.79 6.30
C GLU A 210 -9.73 18.52 6.39
N LEU A 211 -10.38 17.39 6.66
CA LEU A 211 -9.73 16.08 6.70
C LEU A 211 -9.57 15.50 5.30
N TYR A 212 -8.39 14.96 5.01
CA TYR A 212 -8.12 14.21 3.78
C TYR A 212 -7.28 12.97 4.04
N LEU A 213 -7.33 12.01 3.11
CA LEU A 213 -6.50 10.81 3.14
C LEU A 213 -5.25 11.01 2.30
N LEU A 214 -4.11 10.73 2.90
CA LEU A 214 -2.81 10.71 2.24
C LEU A 214 -2.41 9.26 1.98
N ASN A 215 -2.14 8.94 0.71
CA ASN A 215 -1.38 7.76 0.29
C ASN A 215 -0.01 8.26 -0.18
N ASP A 216 0.99 8.14 0.67
CA ASP A 216 2.38 8.53 0.39
C ASP A 216 3.27 7.35 -0.02
N GLY A 217 2.65 6.19 -0.29
CA GLY A 217 3.36 4.96 -0.61
C GLY A 217 3.97 4.25 0.61
N THR A 218 3.65 4.69 1.82
CA THR A 218 4.08 4.03 3.05
C THR A 218 3.39 2.67 3.20
N MET A 219 4.12 1.67 3.71
CA MET A 219 3.58 0.34 3.96
C MET A 219 3.89 -0.15 5.38
N GLY A 220 2.92 -0.74 6.04
CA GLY A 220 3.13 -1.41 7.32
C GLY A 220 3.70 -2.82 7.13
N VAL A 221 4.77 -3.15 7.85
CA VAL A 221 5.37 -4.49 7.89
C VAL A 221 4.88 -5.24 9.12
N PHE A 222 4.23 -6.37 8.89
CA PHE A 222 3.68 -7.22 9.93
C PHE A 222 4.51 -8.51 10.07
N LYS A 223 4.91 -8.81 11.29
CA LYS A 223 5.56 -10.08 11.65
C LYS A 223 4.73 -10.78 12.69
N LYS A 224 4.33 -12.04 12.42
CA LYS A 224 3.40 -12.79 13.26
C LYS A 224 2.10 -12.02 13.57
N GLY A 225 1.59 -11.30 12.57
CA GLY A 225 0.34 -10.54 12.67
C GLY A 225 0.39 -9.24 13.46
N LYS A 226 1.58 -8.79 13.87
CA LYS A 226 1.80 -7.51 14.55
C LYS A 226 2.63 -6.58 13.69
N LYS A 227 2.19 -5.33 13.54
CA LYS A 227 2.98 -4.30 12.88
C LYS A 227 4.28 -4.06 13.67
N GLN A 228 5.42 -4.14 12.99
CA GLN A 228 6.72 -3.93 13.59
C GLN A 228 7.24 -2.53 13.31
N PHE A 229 7.09 -2.08 12.08
CA PHE A 229 7.53 -0.78 11.59
C PHE A 229 6.85 -0.46 10.26
N GLU A 230 7.16 0.71 9.74
CA GLU A 230 6.68 1.19 8.46
C GLU A 230 7.84 1.33 7.48
N LEU A 231 7.58 1.04 6.22
CA LEU A 231 8.46 1.31 5.09
C LEU A 231 8.05 2.63 4.49
N ASP A 232 9.00 3.54 4.35
CA ASP A 232 8.80 4.72 3.53
C ASP A 232 8.81 4.38 2.03
N PHE A 233 8.30 5.28 1.23
CA PHE A 233 8.20 5.10 -0.22
C PHE A 233 9.56 4.80 -0.87
N ALA A 234 10.64 5.45 -0.43
CA ALA A 234 11.98 5.23 -0.98
C ALA A 234 12.48 3.80 -0.73
N THR A 235 12.22 3.24 0.45
CA THR A 235 12.54 1.85 0.78
C THR A 235 11.67 0.87 -0.01
N VAL A 236 10.37 1.16 -0.16
CA VAL A 236 9.45 0.38 -0.99
C VAL A 236 9.94 0.32 -2.44
N GLN A 237 10.39 1.45 -3.01
CA GLN A 237 10.96 1.48 -4.36
C GLN A 237 12.18 0.56 -4.50
N LYS A 238 13.12 0.60 -3.54
CA LYS A 238 14.33 -0.25 -3.56
C LYS A 238 13.97 -1.73 -3.52
N ILE A 239 13.01 -2.13 -2.68
CA ILE A 239 12.55 -3.51 -2.57
C ILE A 239 11.82 -3.98 -3.85
N ASN A 240 11.05 -3.09 -4.49
CA ASN A 240 10.36 -3.39 -5.75
C ASN A 240 11.30 -3.82 -6.88
N LEU A 241 12.55 -3.35 -6.91
CA LEU A 241 13.55 -3.80 -7.87
C LEU A 241 13.85 -5.31 -7.78
N PHE A 242 13.64 -5.93 -6.62
CA PHE A 242 13.81 -7.38 -6.44
C PHE A 242 12.58 -8.20 -6.82
N VAL A 243 11.39 -7.70 -6.50
CA VAL A 243 10.19 -8.54 -6.45
C VAL A 243 9.14 -8.19 -7.50
N ASN A 244 9.11 -6.95 -7.96
CA ASN A 244 8.06 -6.48 -8.86
C ASN A 244 8.54 -6.46 -10.33
N LYS A 245 8.00 -7.37 -11.15
CA LYS A 245 8.33 -7.46 -12.58
C LYS A 245 7.79 -6.30 -13.43
N ASP A 246 6.78 -5.61 -12.91
CA ASP A 246 6.11 -4.51 -13.60
C ASP A 246 6.38 -3.17 -12.91
N TYR A 247 7.42 -3.10 -12.05
CA TYR A 247 7.79 -1.86 -11.39
C TYR A 247 8.13 -0.79 -12.41
N GLN A 248 7.54 0.38 -12.22
CA GLN A 248 7.79 1.61 -12.95
C GLN A 248 8.10 2.71 -11.93
N GLY A 249 9.00 3.62 -12.27
CA GLY A 249 9.37 4.67 -11.35
C GLY A 249 10.44 5.59 -11.91
N LEU A 250 10.76 6.64 -11.16
CA LEU A 250 11.80 7.57 -11.50
C LEU A 250 13.10 7.25 -10.75
N LEU A 251 14.22 7.40 -11.43
CA LEU A 251 15.55 7.25 -10.87
C LEU A 251 16.37 8.51 -11.17
N ASN A 252 16.74 9.24 -10.13
CA ASN A 252 17.55 10.46 -10.27
C ASN A 252 19.03 10.11 -10.22
N ILE A 253 19.77 10.43 -11.29
CA ILE A 253 21.20 10.29 -11.41
C ILE A 253 21.83 11.66 -11.28
N LEU A 254 22.54 11.86 -10.18
CA LEU A 254 23.12 13.15 -9.84
C LEU A 254 24.53 13.31 -10.39
N ASP A 255 24.91 14.54 -10.65
CA ASP A 255 26.27 14.95 -10.99
C ASP A 255 26.90 14.16 -12.15
N VAL A 256 26.16 14.04 -13.25
CA VAL A 256 26.69 13.45 -14.50
C VAL A 256 27.53 14.50 -15.19
N THR A 257 28.82 14.19 -15.46
CA THR A 257 29.76 15.06 -16.14
C THR A 257 30.56 14.26 -17.14
N ASP A 258 30.44 14.64 -18.42
CA ASP A 258 31.20 14.09 -19.53
C ASP A 258 31.16 15.08 -20.74
N ASN A 259 31.40 14.62 -21.95
CA ASN A 259 31.32 15.43 -23.14
C ASN A 259 29.93 15.90 -23.56
N VAL A 260 28.87 15.31 -22.96
CA VAL A 260 27.46 15.65 -23.21
C VAL A 260 26.86 16.40 -22.03
N TYR A 261 27.27 16.05 -20.81
CA TYR A 261 26.73 16.55 -19.56
C TYR A 261 27.73 17.41 -18.80
N ASN A 262 27.27 18.51 -18.24
CA ASN A 262 28.05 19.37 -17.35
C ASN A 262 27.37 19.49 -15.98
N HIS A 263 27.78 18.68 -15.00
CA HIS A 263 27.17 18.59 -13.66
C HIS A 263 25.65 18.45 -13.72
N ALA A 264 25.14 17.60 -14.62
CA ALA A 264 23.74 17.43 -14.86
C ALA A 264 23.11 16.45 -13.86
N THR A 265 21.85 16.73 -13.51
CA THR A 265 20.96 15.74 -12.94
C THR A 265 20.12 15.14 -14.06
N VAL A 266 20.20 13.82 -14.25
CA VAL A 266 19.43 13.10 -15.25
C VAL A 266 18.35 12.28 -14.56
N VAL A 267 17.09 12.55 -14.91
CA VAL A 267 15.93 11.80 -14.42
C VAL A 267 15.62 10.70 -15.42
N MET A 268 15.73 9.46 -14.97
CA MET A 268 15.41 8.26 -15.74
C MET A 268 14.04 7.74 -15.37
N ASN A 269 13.21 7.44 -16.36
CA ASN A 269 11.95 6.74 -16.14
C ASN A 269 12.13 5.25 -16.40
N ILE A 270 11.94 4.43 -15.37
CA ILE A 270 11.94 2.97 -15.46
C ILE A 270 10.56 2.54 -15.96
N THR A 271 10.50 1.94 -17.14
CA THR A 271 9.25 1.46 -17.75
C THR A 271 8.96 0.01 -17.45
N LYS A 272 10.02 -0.78 -17.21
CA LYS A 272 9.89 -2.20 -16.93
C LYS A 272 11.10 -2.73 -16.16
N THR A 273 10.84 -3.66 -15.26
CA THR A 273 11.86 -4.43 -14.56
C THR A 273 11.73 -5.91 -14.88
N ARG A 274 12.86 -6.62 -15.01
CA ARG A 274 12.88 -8.07 -15.23
C ARG A 274 13.89 -8.72 -14.28
N PRO A 275 13.52 -8.92 -12.99
CA PRO A 275 14.38 -9.59 -12.03
C PRO A 275 14.43 -11.10 -12.33
N LYS A 276 15.64 -11.67 -12.38
CA LYS A 276 15.91 -13.11 -12.43
C LYS A 276 16.77 -13.49 -11.25
N ILE A 277 16.26 -14.39 -10.41
CA ILE A 277 16.92 -14.80 -9.18
C ILE A 277 17.57 -16.16 -9.37
N LYS A 278 18.80 -16.28 -8.92
CA LYS A 278 19.56 -17.53 -8.81
C LYS A 278 20.04 -17.69 -7.39
N VAL A 279 19.85 -18.87 -6.81
CA VAL A 279 20.31 -19.19 -5.46
C VAL A 279 21.21 -20.40 -5.49
N ASP A 280 22.28 -20.36 -4.71
CA ASP A 280 23.23 -21.45 -4.56
C ASP A 280 23.89 -21.45 -3.18
N PHE A 281 24.70 -22.47 -2.89
CA PHE A 281 25.53 -22.56 -1.70
C PHE A 281 27.00 -22.57 -2.10
N LYS A 282 27.75 -21.56 -1.65
CA LYS A 282 29.20 -21.46 -1.85
C LYS A 282 29.90 -21.61 -0.49
N ASN A 283 30.76 -22.61 -0.37
CA ASN A 283 31.48 -22.91 0.88
C ASN A 283 30.55 -23.04 2.12
N GLY A 284 29.33 -23.61 1.89
CA GLY A 284 28.33 -23.80 2.95
C GLY A 284 27.53 -22.56 3.32
N LYS A 285 27.78 -21.41 2.69
CA LYS A 285 27.02 -20.18 2.86
C LYS A 285 26.02 -19.97 1.71
N PRO A 286 24.81 -19.46 2.00
CA PRO A 286 23.83 -19.16 0.96
C PRO A 286 24.28 -17.97 0.10
N SER A 287 24.24 -18.13 -1.22
CA SER A 287 24.55 -17.10 -2.21
C SER A 287 23.30 -16.79 -3.04
N TYR A 288 22.89 -15.54 -3.06
CA TYR A 288 21.73 -15.03 -3.76
C TYR A 288 22.17 -14.07 -4.87
N THR A 289 21.94 -14.42 -6.10
CA THR A 289 22.30 -13.59 -7.26
C THR A 289 21.03 -13.07 -7.91
N LEU A 290 20.95 -11.74 -8.08
CA LEU A 290 19.90 -11.07 -8.84
C LEU A 290 20.48 -10.55 -10.15
N ASP A 291 20.02 -11.12 -11.26
CA ASP A 291 20.22 -10.56 -12.61
C ASP A 291 19.04 -9.64 -12.90
N LEU A 292 19.25 -8.34 -12.88
CA LEU A 292 18.21 -7.32 -13.07
C LEU A 292 18.37 -6.64 -14.43
N ASN A 293 17.38 -6.81 -15.30
CA ASN A 293 17.29 -6.07 -16.55
C ASN A 293 16.25 -4.95 -16.41
N LEU A 294 16.67 -3.72 -16.72
CA LEU A 294 15.86 -2.50 -16.64
C LEU A 294 15.66 -1.92 -18.04
N GLU A 295 14.40 -1.74 -18.44
CA GLU A 295 14.03 -0.87 -19.56
C GLU A 295 13.74 0.52 -19.03
N MET A 296 14.42 1.54 -19.58
CA MET A 296 14.27 2.92 -19.13
C MET A 296 14.55 3.92 -20.25
N TYR A 297 14.05 5.14 -20.07
CA TYR A 297 14.37 6.28 -20.93
C TYR A 297 14.66 7.54 -20.09
N ILE A 298 15.34 8.49 -20.71
CA ILE A 298 15.60 9.80 -20.09
C ILE A 298 14.28 10.59 -20.10
N GLU A 299 13.79 10.95 -18.92
CA GLU A 299 12.61 11.79 -18.73
C GLU A 299 12.97 13.26 -18.79
N GLU A 300 14.02 13.65 -18.05
CA GLU A 300 14.45 15.03 -17.89
C GLU A 300 15.95 15.13 -17.69
N ILE A 301 16.55 16.22 -18.16
CA ILE A 301 17.93 16.59 -17.90
C ILE A 301 17.95 18.01 -17.33
N VAL A 302 18.49 18.16 -16.12
CA VAL A 302 18.63 19.45 -15.44
C VAL A 302 20.11 19.80 -15.34
N GLN A 303 20.55 20.89 -15.98
CA GLN A 303 21.91 21.42 -15.87
C GLN A 303 21.86 22.75 -15.12
N LYS A 304 22.93 23.07 -14.35
CA LYS A 304 22.96 24.26 -13.48
C LYS A 304 22.83 25.59 -14.24
N GLU A 305 23.22 25.62 -15.51
CA GLU A 305 23.32 26.84 -16.30
C GLU A 305 22.34 26.94 -17.49
N GLN A 306 21.52 25.90 -17.70
CA GLN A 306 20.56 25.86 -18.81
C GLN A 306 19.21 25.40 -18.31
N SER A 307 18.15 26.06 -18.79
CA SER A 307 16.77 25.59 -18.57
C SER A 307 16.61 24.16 -19.09
N SER A 308 15.87 23.34 -18.35
CA SER A 308 15.57 21.94 -18.68
C SER A 308 15.22 21.77 -20.16
N THR A 309 15.96 20.91 -20.85
CA THR A 309 15.66 20.54 -22.23
C THR A 309 14.95 19.19 -22.23
N PHE A 310 13.69 19.17 -22.64
CA PHE A 310 12.95 17.94 -22.88
C PHE A 310 13.56 17.20 -24.08
N MET A 311 14.33 16.16 -23.84
CA MET A 311 14.96 15.35 -24.87
C MET A 311 14.36 13.95 -24.91
N ARG A 312 13.45 13.72 -25.82
CA ARG A 312 12.95 12.39 -26.07
C ARG A 312 13.94 11.57 -26.90
N ARG A 313 14.38 10.42 -26.32
CA ARG A 313 14.79 9.20 -27.05
C ARG A 313 15.97 9.31 -28.03
N ASN A 314 16.97 10.13 -27.80
CA ASN A 314 18.14 10.16 -28.66
C ASN A 314 19.30 9.36 -28.04
N LYS A 315 19.86 8.39 -28.80
CA LYS A 315 20.99 7.52 -28.39
C LYS A 315 22.22 8.29 -27.91
N GLU A 316 22.45 9.48 -28.44
CA GLU A 316 23.60 10.31 -28.11
C GLU A 316 23.66 10.73 -26.64
N PHE A 317 22.50 10.77 -25.97
CA PHE A 317 22.41 11.10 -24.53
C PHE A 317 22.75 9.93 -23.61
N TYR A 318 22.77 8.69 -24.12
CA TYR A 318 23.15 7.51 -23.34
C TYR A 318 24.65 7.28 -23.37
N THR A 319 25.39 8.20 -22.75
CA THR A 319 26.85 8.10 -22.66
C THR A 319 27.26 6.92 -21.77
N SER A 320 28.47 6.41 -21.98
CA SER A 320 29.04 5.37 -21.11
C SER A 320 29.10 5.82 -19.66
N THR A 321 29.45 7.07 -19.41
CA THR A 321 29.48 7.68 -18.06
C THR A 321 28.08 7.64 -17.39
N LEU A 322 27.04 8.06 -18.12
CA LEU A 322 25.67 7.98 -17.60
C LEU A 322 25.25 6.55 -17.29
N LEU A 323 25.49 5.60 -18.22
CA LEU A 323 25.13 4.20 -18.03
C LEU A 323 25.86 3.56 -16.83
N GLU A 324 27.13 3.89 -16.62
CA GLU A 324 27.87 3.43 -15.44
C GLU A 324 27.31 4.02 -14.14
N LYS A 325 26.99 5.31 -14.11
CA LYS A 325 26.35 5.95 -12.94
C LYS A 325 24.97 5.37 -12.64
N ILE A 326 24.18 5.06 -13.66
CA ILE A 326 22.88 4.37 -13.47
C ILE A 326 23.11 2.99 -12.82
N LYS A 327 24.03 2.17 -13.38
CA LYS A 327 24.37 0.85 -12.82
C LYS A 327 24.81 0.94 -11.38
N GLN A 328 25.69 1.88 -11.06
CA GLN A 328 26.16 2.12 -9.71
C GLN A 328 24.99 2.48 -8.79
N LYS A 329 24.17 3.46 -9.17
CA LYS A 329 23.01 3.89 -8.37
C LYS A 329 22.03 2.76 -8.11
N VAL A 330 21.74 1.94 -9.11
CA VAL A 330 20.85 0.77 -8.96
C VAL A 330 21.47 -0.27 -8.05
N ASN A 331 22.78 -0.57 -8.21
CA ASN A 331 23.49 -1.49 -7.31
C ASN A 331 23.47 -1.00 -5.85
N ASP A 332 23.66 0.29 -5.60
CA ASP A 332 23.58 0.89 -4.28
C ASP A 332 22.19 0.70 -3.69
N GLN A 333 21.12 0.93 -4.47
CA GLN A 333 19.75 0.71 -4.04
C GLN A 333 19.44 -0.76 -3.72
N LEU A 334 19.97 -1.69 -4.52
CA LEU A 334 19.84 -3.12 -4.26
C LEU A 334 20.58 -3.54 -2.97
N ASN A 335 21.80 -3.04 -2.77
CA ASN A 335 22.56 -3.27 -1.52
C ASN A 335 21.82 -2.71 -0.31
N ASP A 336 21.29 -1.49 -0.40
CA ASP A 336 20.51 -0.88 0.68
C ASP A 336 19.30 -1.72 1.05
N ALA A 337 18.52 -2.21 0.06
CA ALA A 337 17.36 -3.06 0.30
C ALA A 337 17.75 -4.40 0.94
N ALA A 338 18.81 -5.05 0.46
CA ALA A 338 19.32 -6.29 1.05
C ALA A 338 19.82 -6.08 2.50
N GLN A 339 20.56 -4.99 2.74
CA GLN A 339 21.04 -4.64 4.05
C GLN A 339 19.89 -4.28 5.01
N PHE A 340 18.87 -3.56 4.52
CA PHE A 340 17.65 -3.27 5.27
C PHE A 340 16.97 -4.56 5.74
N CYS A 341 16.80 -5.54 4.85
CA CYS A 341 16.22 -6.84 5.19
C CYS A 341 17.03 -7.59 6.26
N LYS A 342 18.37 -7.55 6.17
CA LYS A 342 19.26 -8.14 7.16
C LYS A 342 19.15 -7.45 8.52
N THR A 343 19.29 -6.13 8.55
CA THR A 343 19.29 -5.32 9.78
C THR A 343 17.99 -5.48 10.56
N ASN A 344 16.86 -5.45 9.87
CA ASN A 344 15.54 -5.58 10.49
C ASN A 344 15.09 -7.05 10.64
N ASN A 345 15.88 -7.98 10.13
CA ASN A 345 15.57 -9.42 10.14
C ASN A 345 14.18 -9.73 9.55
N VAL A 346 13.90 -9.14 8.39
CA VAL A 346 12.66 -9.32 7.63
C VAL A 346 12.97 -9.67 6.18
N ASP A 347 12.32 -10.69 5.65
CA ASP A 347 12.52 -11.13 4.27
C ASP A 347 11.45 -10.54 3.34
N LEU A 348 11.71 -9.33 2.86
CA LEU A 348 10.85 -8.64 1.90
C LEU A 348 11.25 -8.90 0.44
N ILE A 349 12.37 -9.60 0.20
CA ILE A 349 12.94 -9.87 -1.12
C ILE A 349 12.90 -11.36 -1.51
N ASN A 350 12.04 -12.13 -0.81
CA ASN A 350 11.75 -13.53 -1.09
C ASN A 350 12.97 -14.50 -1.03
N VAL A 351 13.95 -14.24 -0.17
CA VAL A 351 15.14 -15.10 -0.01
C VAL A 351 14.72 -16.49 0.41
N TYR A 352 13.93 -16.61 1.51
CA TYR A 352 13.47 -17.89 2.03
C TYR A 352 12.76 -18.72 0.95
N GLN A 353 11.81 -18.09 0.25
CA GLN A 353 11.03 -18.77 -0.75
C GLN A 353 11.90 -19.30 -1.90
N ASN A 354 12.85 -18.48 -2.39
CA ASN A 354 13.74 -18.87 -3.47
C ASN A 354 14.65 -20.04 -3.07
N PHE A 355 15.28 -20.00 -1.90
CA PHE A 355 16.10 -21.13 -1.42
C PHE A 355 15.25 -22.38 -1.17
N ASN A 356 14.07 -22.24 -0.59
CA ASN A 356 13.18 -23.36 -0.34
C ASN A 356 12.68 -24.02 -1.61
N CYS A 357 12.43 -23.25 -2.67
CA CYS A 357 12.00 -23.78 -3.98
C CYS A 357 13.13 -24.43 -4.76
N PHE A 358 14.31 -23.82 -4.82
CA PHE A 358 15.38 -24.24 -5.73
C PHE A 358 16.50 -25.04 -5.08
N LYS A 359 16.70 -24.94 -3.77
CA LYS A 359 17.80 -25.59 -3.01
C LYS A 359 17.29 -26.19 -1.69
N ASN A 360 16.09 -26.75 -1.67
CA ASN A 360 15.37 -27.17 -0.46
C ASN A 360 16.19 -28.03 0.51
N LYS A 361 16.89 -29.08 0.02
CA LYS A 361 17.67 -29.99 0.87
C LYS A 361 18.81 -29.24 1.58
N GLN A 362 19.63 -28.55 0.82
CA GLN A 362 20.76 -27.78 1.36
C GLN A 362 20.29 -26.65 2.28
N PHE A 363 19.17 -26.01 1.93
CA PHE A 363 18.61 -24.95 2.74
C PHE A 363 18.07 -25.45 4.07
N LYS A 364 17.40 -26.62 4.10
CA LYS A 364 16.99 -27.24 5.38
C LYS A 364 18.17 -27.59 6.27
N GLU A 365 19.24 -28.16 5.69
CA GLU A 365 20.46 -28.44 6.43
C GLU A 365 21.11 -27.18 6.99
N TYR A 366 21.12 -26.11 6.21
CA TYR A 366 21.60 -24.80 6.65
C TYR A 366 20.74 -24.22 7.78
N LEU A 367 19.39 -24.22 7.63
CA LEU A 367 18.46 -23.73 8.65
C LEU A 367 18.57 -24.49 9.98
N ASN A 368 18.89 -25.78 9.95
CA ASN A 368 19.12 -26.57 11.15
C ASN A 368 20.37 -26.12 11.91
N LYS A 369 21.38 -25.54 11.24
CA LYS A 369 22.62 -25.04 11.83
C LYS A 369 22.46 -23.63 12.39
N VAL A 370 21.83 -22.73 11.64
CA VAL A 370 21.78 -21.28 11.99
C VAL A 370 20.45 -20.85 12.61
N GLY A 371 19.43 -21.67 12.48
CA GLY A 371 18.06 -21.35 12.89
C GLY A 371 17.30 -20.51 11.86
N LYS A 372 15.97 -20.70 11.81
CA LYS A 372 15.08 -19.99 10.88
C LYS A 372 15.07 -18.47 11.06
N GLN A 373 15.48 -17.97 12.21
CA GLN A 373 15.45 -16.53 12.47
C GLN A 373 16.69 -15.79 11.97
N ASN A 374 17.80 -16.50 11.72
CA ASN A 374 19.10 -15.90 11.43
C ASN A 374 19.58 -16.11 9.99
N TYR A 375 18.80 -16.81 9.15
CA TYR A 375 19.26 -17.23 7.83
C TYR A 375 19.65 -16.08 6.90
N LEU A 376 19.04 -14.90 7.05
CA LEU A 376 19.35 -13.73 6.24
C LEU A 376 20.76 -13.17 6.47
N GLN A 377 21.30 -13.33 7.68
CA GLN A 377 22.56 -12.67 8.08
C GLN A 377 23.75 -13.14 7.23
N ASP A 378 23.80 -14.43 6.94
CA ASP A 378 24.91 -15.03 6.20
C ASP A 378 24.76 -15.03 4.68
N VAL A 379 23.62 -14.56 4.16
CA VAL A 379 23.37 -14.54 2.71
C VAL A 379 24.34 -13.59 2.02
N ASP A 380 25.08 -14.11 1.05
CA ASP A 380 25.92 -13.33 0.16
C ASP A 380 25.10 -12.87 -1.04
N PHE A 381 24.90 -11.54 -1.17
CA PHE A 381 24.13 -10.93 -2.26
C PHE A 381 25.04 -10.47 -3.38
N ASN A 382 24.69 -10.86 -4.61
CA ASN A 382 25.38 -10.49 -5.83
C ASN A 382 24.38 -9.89 -6.83
N PHE A 383 24.70 -8.76 -7.44
CA PHE A 383 23.82 -8.05 -8.36
C PHE A 383 24.46 -7.83 -9.72
N ASN A 384 23.75 -8.21 -10.78
CA ASN A 384 24.12 -7.98 -12.16
C ASN A 384 23.05 -7.11 -12.81
N VAL A 385 23.36 -5.84 -13.05
CA VAL A 385 22.41 -4.88 -13.62
C VAL A 385 22.70 -4.69 -15.11
N THR A 386 21.67 -4.92 -15.95
CA THR A 386 21.68 -4.64 -17.38
C THR A 386 20.63 -3.57 -17.68
N ILE A 387 21.01 -2.61 -18.52
CA ILE A 387 20.15 -1.49 -18.91
C ILE A 387 19.83 -1.62 -20.38
N GLU A 388 18.55 -1.64 -20.70
CA GLU A 388 18.03 -1.54 -22.06
C GLU A 388 17.38 -0.16 -22.20
N SER A 389 17.85 0.64 -23.15
CA SER A 389 17.20 1.91 -23.45
C SER A 389 15.91 1.66 -24.21
N ALA A 390 14.78 2.12 -23.67
CA ALA A 390 13.51 2.14 -24.40
C ALA A 390 13.58 3.31 -25.42
N TYR A 391 13.65 2.97 -26.71
CA TYR A 391 13.61 3.96 -27.80
C TYR A 391 12.19 4.27 -28.24
#